data_29d9abaefaf099104b3f82c84f6f9e7b
#
_entry.id   29d9abaefaf099104b3f82c84f6f9e7b
#
_cell.length_a   1.000
_cell.length_b   1.000
_cell.length_c   1.000
_cell.angle_alpha   90.00
_cell.angle_beta   90.00
_cell.angle_gamma   90.00
#
_symmetry.space_group_name_H-M   'P 1'
#
loop_
_entity.id
_entity.type
_entity.pdbx_description
1 polymer ?
#
loop_
_entity_poly.entity_id
_entity_poly.type
_entity_poly.pdbx_seq_one_letter_code
_entity_poly.pdbx_strand_id
1 'polypeptide(L)'
;MTSKADIGEQETVLIVDDHLPLRQVMREFLQSAFPACSFREAADGTGALEACHAYPPQLVLMDICLPDANGIELTARLGTLYPGIRVIVVSQKSGEVYVQQALAAGARAYVSKDHILTDLVPAVAAAIGIPPAMNTGAS
;
A
#
# COMPACT_ATOMS: atom_id res chain seq x y z
N MET A 1 6.89 -31.10 -1.99
CA MET A 1 7.76 -30.00 -2.23
C MET A 1 7.22 -28.72 -1.61
N THR A 2 8.12 -27.91 -1.24
CA THR A 2 7.73 -26.65 -0.70
C THR A 2 7.16 -25.78 -1.82
N SER A 3 5.98 -25.28 -1.63
CA SER A 3 5.41 -24.43 -2.64
C SER A 3 6.09 -23.07 -2.58
N LYS A 4 5.97 -22.36 -3.65
CA LYS A 4 6.49 -20.99 -3.65
C LYS A 4 5.84 -20.15 -2.60
N ALA A 5 4.56 -20.40 -2.35
CA ALA A 5 3.87 -19.67 -1.31
C ALA A 5 4.51 -19.85 0.04
N ASP A 6 5.14 -20.98 0.25
CA ASP A 6 5.77 -21.25 1.53
C ASP A 6 7.13 -20.58 1.68
N ILE A 7 7.81 -20.36 0.57
CA ILE A 7 9.19 -19.89 0.66
C ILE A 7 9.44 -18.56 -0.01
N GLY A 8 8.80 -18.31 -1.13
CA GLY A 8 9.13 -17.14 -1.89
C GLY A 8 7.98 -16.23 -2.14
N GLU A 9 6.86 -16.60 -1.63
CA GLU A 9 5.65 -15.88 -1.95
C GLU A 9 5.39 -14.76 -0.99
N GLN A 10 6.47 -14.15 -0.51
CA GLN A 10 6.31 -12.96 0.28
C GLN A 10 5.63 -11.90 -0.55
N GLU A 11 4.62 -11.31 0.04
CA GLU A 11 4.00 -10.16 -0.59
C GLU A 11 4.97 -9.00 -0.49
N THR A 12 5.13 -8.31 -1.59
CA THR A 12 5.91 -7.09 -1.61
C THR A 12 4.96 -5.91 -1.62
N VAL A 13 5.15 -5.01 -0.67
CA VAL A 13 4.32 -3.84 -0.50
C VAL A 13 5.16 -2.61 -0.78
N LEU A 14 4.70 -1.75 -1.66
CA LEU A 14 5.37 -0.49 -1.96
C LEU A 14 4.59 0.64 -1.30
N ILE A 15 5.26 1.43 -0.48
CA ILE A 15 4.67 2.57 0.21
C ILE A 15 5.09 3.83 -0.53
N VAL A 16 4.12 4.55 -1.10
CA VAL A 16 4.37 5.76 -1.89
C VAL A 16 3.83 6.96 -1.15
N ASP A 17 4.72 7.77 -0.61
CA ASP A 17 4.35 8.95 0.17
C ASP A 17 5.59 9.84 0.25
N ASP A 18 5.44 11.14 0.00
CA ASP A 18 6.59 12.04 0.04
C ASP A 18 6.95 12.50 1.45
N HIS A 19 6.11 12.19 2.43
CA HIS A 19 6.37 12.57 3.82
C HIS A 19 7.17 11.47 4.50
N LEU A 20 8.47 11.64 4.56
CA LEU A 20 9.36 10.59 5.05
C LEU A 20 9.04 10.07 6.45
N PRO A 21 8.80 10.93 7.46
CA PRO A 21 8.51 10.40 8.79
C PRO A 21 7.28 9.51 8.82
N LEU A 22 6.22 9.90 8.12
CA LEU A 22 5.00 9.09 8.09
C LEU A 22 5.23 7.79 7.34
N ARG A 23 5.97 7.86 6.23
CA ARG A 23 6.27 6.66 5.46
C ARG A 23 7.04 5.65 6.31
N GLN A 24 7.99 6.13 7.11
CA GLN A 24 8.74 5.26 8.01
C GLN A 24 7.86 4.64 9.08
N VAL A 25 6.94 5.44 9.65
CA VAL A 25 6.02 4.94 10.66
C VAL A 25 5.13 3.85 10.07
N MET A 26 4.59 4.09 8.89
CA MET A 26 3.74 3.09 8.23
C MET A 26 4.53 1.81 7.98
N ARG A 27 5.77 1.95 7.50
CA ARG A 27 6.59 0.78 7.23
C ARG A 27 6.84 -0.03 8.49
N GLU A 28 7.23 0.62 9.58
CA GLU A 28 7.50 -0.09 10.84
C GLU A 28 6.25 -0.77 11.37
N PHE A 29 5.13 -0.06 11.30
CA PHE A 29 3.87 -0.58 11.77
C PHE A 29 3.46 -1.83 10.98
N LEU A 30 3.55 -1.74 9.67
CA LEU A 30 3.18 -2.85 8.81
C LEU A 30 4.18 -4.00 8.87
N GLN A 31 5.47 -3.70 9.01
CA GLN A 31 6.47 -4.74 9.15
C GLN A 31 6.21 -5.58 10.40
N SER A 32 5.77 -4.94 11.46
CA SER A 32 5.43 -5.64 12.69
C SER A 32 4.19 -6.51 12.51
N ALA A 33 3.20 -6.00 11.79
CA ALA A 33 1.95 -6.73 11.58
C ALA A 33 2.09 -7.86 10.56
N PHE A 34 2.99 -7.69 9.58
CA PHE A 34 3.17 -8.65 8.49
C PHE A 34 4.65 -8.97 8.31
N PRO A 35 5.23 -9.73 9.26
CA PRO A 35 6.69 -9.95 9.23
C PRO A 35 7.19 -10.73 8.03
N ALA A 36 6.31 -11.47 7.36
CA ALA A 36 6.69 -12.21 6.17
C ALA A 36 6.68 -11.37 4.90
N CYS A 37 6.16 -10.14 4.96
CA CYS A 37 6.10 -9.27 3.79
C CYS A 37 7.37 -8.46 3.66
N SER A 38 7.71 -8.11 2.41
CA SER A 38 8.77 -7.17 2.12
C SER A 38 8.17 -5.80 1.87
N PHE A 39 8.83 -4.77 2.38
CA PHE A 39 8.33 -3.41 2.22
C PHE A 39 9.37 -2.56 1.52
N ARG A 40 8.92 -1.81 0.52
CA ARG A 40 9.76 -0.88 -0.23
C ARG A 40 9.10 0.49 -0.18
N GLU A 41 9.84 1.52 -0.52
CA GLU A 41 9.36 2.89 -0.39
C GLU A 41 9.66 3.68 -1.65
N ALA A 42 8.78 4.62 -1.95
CA ALA A 42 8.99 5.61 -2.99
C ALA A 42 8.46 6.94 -2.48
N ALA A 43 9.10 8.03 -2.86
CA ALA A 43 8.75 9.35 -2.37
C ALA A 43 7.87 10.13 -3.36
N ASP A 44 7.74 9.66 -4.59
CA ASP A 44 7.00 10.38 -5.62
C ASP A 44 6.50 9.42 -6.68
N GLY A 45 5.78 9.96 -7.66
CA GLY A 45 5.21 9.15 -8.74
C GLY A 45 6.26 8.52 -9.62
N THR A 46 7.31 9.26 -9.94
CA THR A 46 8.41 8.71 -10.76
C THR A 46 9.05 7.53 -10.04
N GLY A 47 9.35 7.70 -8.76
CA GLY A 47 9.93 6.61 -7.97
C GLY A 47 9.01 5.41 -7.87
N ALA A 48 7.70 5.66 -7.76
CA ALA A 48 6.74 4.57 -7.72
C ALA A 48 6.72 3.78 -9.02
N LEU A 49 6.72 4.47 -10.16
CA LEU A 49 6.74 3.80 -11.46
C LEU A 49 8.02 3.02 -11.67
N GLU A 50 9.15 3.60 -11.29
CA GLU A 50 10.44 2.92 -11.40
C GLU A 50 10.47 1.67 -10.53
N ALA A 51 9.97 1.78 -9.31
CA ALA A 51 9.94 0.64 -8.41
C ALA A 51 9.06 -0.48 -8.95
N CYS A 52 7.89 -0.13 -9.48
CA CYS A 52 6.98 -1.12 -10.04
C CYS A 52 7.57 -1.77 -11.29
N HIS A 53 8.27 -0.98 -12.12
CA HIS A 53 8.87 -1.50 -13.34
C HIS A 53 10.00 -2.48 -13.02
N ALA A 54 10.82 -2.14 -12.03
CA ALA A 54 11.94 -2.99 -11.66
C ALA A 54 11.47 -4.30 -11.03
N TYR A 55 10.41 -4.24 -10.22
CA TYR A 55 9.95 -5.40 -9.49
C TYR A 55 8.52 -5.13 -9.04
N PRO A 56 7.52 -5.56 -9.82
CA PRO A 56 6.14 -5.22 -9.52
C PRO A 56 5.71 -5.73 -8.15
N PRO A 57 5.22 -4.85 -7.28
CA PRO A 57 4.73 -5.28 -5.97
C PRO A 57 3.32 -5.85 -6.08
N GLN A 58 2.90 -6.61 -5.10
CA GLN A 58 1.54 -7.10 -5.04
C GLN A 58 0.59 -6.01 -4.56
N LEU A 59 1.08 -5.10 -3.72
CA LEU A 59 0.26 -4.06 -3.14
C LEU A 59 1.01 -2.75 -3.12
N VAL A 60 0.31 -1.67 -3.44
CA VAL A 60 0.85 -0.30 -3.32
C VAL A 60 -0.02 0.48 -2.36
N LEU A 61 0.61 1.14 -1.41
CA LEU A 61 -0.07 2.14 -0.58
C LEU A 61 0.24 3.49 -1.19
N MET A 62 -0.79 4.19 -1.64
CA MET A 62 -0.63 5.34 -2.53
C MET A 62 -1.19 6.59 -1.90
N ASP A 63 -0.35 7.60 -1.71
CA ASP A 63 -0.82 8.93 -1.34
C ASP A 63 -1.38 9.63 -2.58
N ILE A 64 -2.41 10.42 -2.39
CA ILE A 64 -2.99 11.21 -3.50
C ILE A 64 -2.10 12.36 -3.89
N CYS A 65 -1.55 13.07 -2.91
CA CYS A 65 -0.83 14.33 -3.17
C CYS A 65 0.67 14.05 -3.21
N LEU A 66 1.15 13.66 -4.37
CA LEU A 66 2.58 13.48 -4.59
C LEU A 66 3.15 14.74 -5.27
N PRO A 67 4.45 15.01 -5.10
CA PRO A 67 5.01 16.23 -5.66
C PRO A 67 4.95 16.31 -7.19
N ASP A 68 4.93 15.15 -7.84
CA ASP A 68 4.98 15.09 -9.31
C ASP A 68 3.78 14.39 -9.93
N ALA A 69 2.80 13.98 -9.13
CA ALA A 69 1.69 13.19 -9.67
C ALA A 69 0.49 13.23 -8.75
N ASN A 70 -0.67 12.93 -9.32
CA ASN A 70 -1.87 12.67 -8.56
C ASN A 70 -1.98 11.17 -8.34
N GLY A 71 -2.05 10.75 -7.07
CA GLY A 71 -2.03 9.33 -6.74
C GLY A 71 -3.25 8.56 -7.24
N ILE A 72 -4.39 9.22 -7.42
CA ILE A 72 -5.57 8.56 -7.97
C ILE A 72 -5.34 8.25 -9.46
N GLU A 73 -4.81 9.22 -10.21
CA GLU A 73 -4.48 8.98 -11.61
C GLU A 73 -3.42 7.91 -11.76
N LEU A 74 -2.44 7.95 -10.87
CA LEU A 74 -1.37 6.95 -10.88
C LEU A 74 -1.91 5.56 -10.56
N THR A 75 -2.90 5.47 -9.67
CA THR A 75 -3.57 4.20 -9.37
C THR A 75 -4.19 3.61 -10.63
N ALA A 76 -4.91 4.43 -11.40
CA ALA A 76 -5.51 3.97 -12.65
C ALA A 76 -4.44 3.50 -13.63
N ARG A 77 -3.35 4.25 -13.73
CA ARG A 77 -2.27 3.92 -14.64
C ARG A 77 -1.59 2.61 -14.26
N LEU A 78 -1.34 2.42 -12.98
CA LEU A 78 -0.71 1.17 -12.49
C LEU A 78 -1.60 -0.03 -12.77
N GLY A 79 -2.91 0.13 -12.62
CA GLY A 79 -3.85 -0.95 -12.93
C GLY A 79 -3.82 -1.34 -14.40
N THR A 80 -3.57 -0.39 -15.30
CA THR A 80 -3.44 -0.67 -16.72
C THR A 80 -2.10 -1.34 -17.03
N LEU A 81 -1.02 -0.82 -16.45
CA LEU A 81 0.32 -1.34 -16.71
C LEU A 81 0.55 -2.71 -16.07
N TYR A 82 0.00 -2.93 -14.91
CA TYR A 82 0.24 -4.15 -14.13
C TYR A 82 -1.10 -4.72 -13.67
N PRO A 83 -1.83 -5.40 -14.56
CA PRO A 83 -3.12 -6.01 -14.17
C PRO A 83 -2.89 -6.96 -13.01
N GLY A 84 -3.66 -6.83 -11.99
CA GLY A 84 -3.48 -7.65 -10.79
C GLY A 84 -2.79 -6.92 -9.66
N ILE A 85 -2.16 -5.77 -9.93
CA ILE A 85 -1.63 -4.96 -8.84
C ILE A 85 -2.78 -4.46 -8.00
N ARG A 86 -2.59 -4.42 -6.69
CA ARG A 86 -3.60 -3.92 -5.77
C ARG A 86 -3.13 -2.60 -5.20
N VAL A 87 -4.03 -1.66 -5.06
CA VAL A 87 -3.71 -0.34 -4.54
C VAL A 87 -4.67 0.02 -3.43
N ILE A 88 -4.13 0.49 -2.33
CA ILE A 88 -4.88 1.13 -1.26
C ILE A 88 -4.44 2.59 -1.23
N VAL A 89 -5.40 3.50 -1.33
CA VAL A 89 -5.09 4.92 -1.22
C VAL A 89 -5.04 5.29 0.26
N VAL A 90 -3.96 5.96 0.67
CA VAL A 90 -3.77 6.42 2.05
C VAL A 90 -3.53 7.91 1.97
N SER A 91 -4.49 8.71 2.43
CA SER A 91 -4.41 10.14 2.18
C SER A 91 -5.00 10.99 3.28
N GLN A 92 -4.52 12.23 3.37
CA GLN A 92 -5.12 13.24 4.24
C GLN A 92 -6.40 13.82 3.65
N LYS A 93 -6.59 13.67 2.33
CA LYS A 93 -7.83 14.14 1.71
C LYS A 93 -8.99 13.34 2.27
N SER A 94 -10.07 14.00 2.58
CA SER A 94 -11.24 13.34 3.14
C SER A 94 -12.45 13.72 2.32
N GLY A 95 -13.51 12.95 2.51
CA GLY A 95 -14.75 13.20 1.81
C GLY A 95 -15.05 12.17 0.75
N GLU A 96 -16.33 12.01 0.50
CA GLU A 96 -16.84 10.96 -0.37
C GLU A 96 -16.31 11.07 -1.79
N VAL A 97 -16.04 12.29 -2.25
CA VAL A 97 -15.56 12.50 -3.62
C VAL A 97 -14.23 11.80 -3.83
N TYR A 98 -13.32 11.96 -2.88
CA TYR A 98 -12.00 11.31 -3.02
C TYR A 98 -12.11 9.80 -2.93
N VAL A 99 -12.94 9.31 -2.03
CA VAL A 99 -13.16 7.88 -1.89
C VAL A 99 -13.70 7.30 -3.19
N GLN A 100 -14.72 7.94 -3.77
CA GLN A 100 -15.32 7.46 -5.00
C GLN A 100 -14.34 7.50 -6.16
N GLN A 101 -13.55 8.56 -6.26
CA GLN A 101 -12.57 8.67 -7.33
C GLN A 101 -11.50 7.58 -7.21
N ALA A 102 -11.05 7.31 -6.00
CA ALA A 102 -10.04 6.28 -5.77
C ALA A 102 -10.58 4.90 -6.15
N LEU A 103 -11.79 4.59 -5.72
CA LEU A 103 -12.40 3.30 -6.04
C LEU A 103 -12.65 3.16 -7.54
N ALA A 104 -13.09 4.24 -8.19
CA ALA A 104 -13.30 4.24 -9.63
C ALA A 104 -11.99 4.03 -10.38
N ALA A 105 -10.88 4.48 -9.83
CA ALA A 105 -9.56 4.27 -10.43
C ALA A 105 -9.02 2.86 -10.20
N GLY A 106 -9.70 2.07 -9.38
CA GLY A 106 -9.33 0.69 -9.13
C GLY A 106 -8.76 0.41 -7.77
N ALA A 107 -8.73 1.41 -6.87
CA ALA A 107 -8.23 1.17 -5.52
C ALA A 107 -9.14 0.18 -4.79
N ARG A 108 -8.53 -0.69 -4.01
CA ARG A 108 -9.25 -1.67 -3.21
C ARG A 108 -9.83 -1.06 -1.96
N ALA A 109 -9.21 -0.01 -1.45
CA ALA A 109 -9.66 0.62 -0.22
C ALA A 109 -9.10 2.04 -0.13
N TYR A 110 -9.67 2.82 0.75
CA TYR A 110 -9.24 4.18 1.02
C TYR A 110 -9.07 4.31 2.53
N VAL A 111 -7.87 4.65 2.96
CA VAL A 111 -7.54 4.81 4.37
C VAL A 111 -7.20 6.27 4.62
N SER A 112 -7.88 6.89 5.59
CA SER A 112 -7.56 8.24 6.01
C SER A 112 -6.28 8.23 6.83
N LYS A 113 -5.39 9.19 6.59
CA LYS A 113 -4.20 9.33 7.42
C LYS A 113 -4.53 9.64 8.87
N ASP A 114 -5.74 10.15 9.13
CA ASP A 114 -6.21 10.38 10.50
C ASP A 114 -6.54 9.09 11.24
N HIS A 115 -6.71 7.98 10.51
CA HIS A 115 -7.13 6.71 11.09
C HIS A 115 -6.18 5.57 10.74
N ILE A 116 -4.90 5.90 10.51
CA ILE A 116 -3.91 4.87 10.14
C ILE A 116 -3.82 3.78 11.20
N LEU A 117 -3.81 4.17 12.47
CA LEU A 117 -3.58 3.18 13.53
C LEU A 117 -4.69 2.14 13.63
N THR A 118 -5.91 2.50 13.22
CA THR A 118 -7.03 1.57 13.32
C THR A 118 -7.38 0.92 12.01
N ASP A 119 -7.14 1.60 10.88
CA ASP A 119 -7.69 1.16 9.59
C ASP A 119 -6.66 0.56 8.64
N LEU A 120 -5.38 0.91 8.79
CA LEU A 120 -4.39 0.50 7.79
C LEU A 120 -4.14 -1.00 7.80
N VAL A 121 -3.89 -1.57 8.97
CA VAL A 121 -3.58 -3.00 9.06
C VAL A 121 -4.75 -3.86 8.56
N PRO A 122 -6.00 -3.60 8.97
CA PRO A 122 -7.11 -4.38 8.41
C PRO A 122 -7.24 -4.26 6.91
N ALA A 123 -7.02 -3.06 6.35
CA ALA A 123 -7.12 -2.88 4.91
C ALA A 123 -6.05 -3.66 4.17
N VAL A 124 -4.82 -3.62 4.68
CA VAL A 124 -3.71 -4.38 4.08
C VAL A 124 -3.97 -5.88 4.19
N ALA A 125 -4.41 -6.34 5.36
CA ALA A 125 -4.70 -7.75 5.56
C ALA A 125 -5.74 -8.25 4.55
N ALA A 126 -6.79 -7.46 4.33
CA ALA A 126 -7.83 -7.83 3.38
C ALA A 126 -7.29 -7.85 1.94
N ALA A 127 -6.40 -6.90 1.61
CA ALA A 127 -5.89 -6.80 0.26
C ALA A 127 -4.92 -7.92 -0.10
N ILE A 128 -4.09 -8.35 0.84
CA ILE A 128 -3.10 -9.39 0.56
C ILE A 128 -3.55 -10.79 1.00
N GLY A 129 -4.64 -10.87 1.74
CA GLY A 129 -5.17 -12.16 2.15
C GLY A 129 -4.36 -12.85 3.25
N ILE A 130 -3.58 -12.08 4.01
CA ILE A 130 -2.75 -12.60 5.09
C ILE A 130 -3.23 -11.95 6.39
N PRO A 131 -3.58 -12.73 7.41
CA PRO A 131 -3.96 -12.12 8.68
C PRO A 131 -2.76 -11.45 9.34
N PRO A 132 -2.98 -10.35 10.05
CA PRO A 132 -1.88 -9.70 10.73
C PRO A 132 -1.39 -10.55 11.90
N ALA A 133 -0.13 -10.39 12.23
CA ALA A 133 0.43 -11.07 13.38
C ALA A 133 -0.28 -10.60 14.64
N MET A 134 -0.61 -11.55 15.49
CA MET A 134 -1.21 -11.21 16.77
C MET A 134 -0.16 -10.55 17.64
N ASN A 135 -0.52 -9.43 18.22
CA ASN A 135 0.39 -8.80 19.16
C ASN A 135 0.12 -9.35 20.55
N THR A 136 0.52 -10.58 20.73
CA THR A 136 0.28 -11.23 22.00
C THR A 136 1.16 -10.68 23.09
N GLY A 137 2.23 -10.01 22.73
CA GLY A 137 3.04 -9.34 23.73
C GLY A 137 2.30 -8.23 24.44
N ALA A 138 1.25 -7.74 23.81
CA ALA A 138 0.42 -6.74 24.46
C ALA A 138 -0.37 -7.32 25.61
N SER A 139 -0.50 -8.58 25.60
CA SER A 139 -1.20 -9.25 26.68
C SER A 139 -0.35 -9.25 27.92
#